data_20222a086f7fd495318448979609b853
#
_entry.id   20222a086f7fd495318448979609b853
#
_cell.length_a   1.000
_cell.length_b   1.000
_cell.length_c   1.000
_cell.angle_alpha   90.00
_cell.angle_beta   90.00
_cell.angle_gamma   90.00
#
_symmetry.space_group_name_H-M   'P 1'
#
loop_
_entity.id
_entity.type
_entity.pdbx_description
1 polymer ?
#
loop_
_entity_poly.entity_id
_entity_poly.type
_entity_poly.pdbx_seq_one_letter_code
_entity_poly.pdbx_strand_id
1 'polypeptide(L)'
;MKLSKLMLGLSLALGVMATASAQVTMRNSISVGQNSHQGEAIDTLSKEVDKRTNGRIKIQNFYSGSLGGERESIESVQLGTQELATTSTGPVPNFVPEARILDVPFLFRDKAHARAVLDGPIGQELLSKFDAKGFKALAWGENGVRHMTNSKRAVNEPGDLKGLKMRTMENPVHVAAYKSLGIVTTPMAFPEVFTALQQGTVDGQENPLSVIMASNFDQVQKHLTLTGHVY
;
A
#
# COMPACT_ATOMS: atom_id res chain seq x y z
N MET A 1 50.25 47.12 40.22
CA MET A 1 50.20 45.65 40.22
C MET A 1 48.78 45.16 40.64
N LYS A 2 47.82 45.05 39.76
CA LYS A 2 46.51 44.38 39.99
C LYS A 2 45.57 44.52 38.76
N LEU A 3 46.08 44.27 37.53
CA LEU A 3 45.26 44.30 36.32
C LEU A 3 45.45 43.06 35.38
N SER A 4 46.12 42.01 35.84
CA SER A 4 46.49 40.88 35.00
C SER A 4 45.78 39.55 35.37
N LYS A 5 44.71 39.57 36.13
CA LYS A 5 43.96 38.34 36.53
C LYS A 5 42.50 38.30 36.06
N LEU A 6 42.08 39.25 35.22
CA LEU A 6 40.68 39.32 34.75
C LEU A 6 40.48 38.87 33.27
N MET A 7 41.53 38.41 32.61
CA MET A 7 41.47 38.01 31.16
C MET A 7 41.57 36.53 30.91
N LEU A 8 41.52 35.65 31.96
CA LEU A 8 41.66 34.20 31.79
C LEU A 8 40.36 33.42 31.99
N GLY A 9 39.24 34.12 32.16
CA GLY A 9 37.91 33.50 32.39
C GLY A 9 36.92 33.48 31.22
N LEU A 10 37.27 34.05 30.04
CA LEU A 10 36.32 34.28 28.95
C LEU A 10 36.55 33.38 27.71
N SER A 11 37.41 32.37 27.78
CA SER A 11 37.82 31.58 26.61
C SER A 11 37.31 30.13 26.62
N LEU A 12 36.43 29.73 27.52
CA LEU A 12 35.96 28.34 27.58
C LEU A 12 34.43 28.16 27.49
N ALA A 13 33.75 29.17 26.92
CA ALA A 13 32.30 29.08 26.67
C ALA A 13 31.97 29.10 25.16
N LEU A 14 32.89 28.67 24.28
CA LEU A 14 32.49 28.21 22.95
C LEU A 14 31.93 26.78 23.10
N GLY A 15 30.76 26.72 23.73
CA GLY A 15 29.97 25.51 23.84
C GLY A 15 29.72 24.95 22.47
N VAL A 16 29.90 23.66 22.40
CA VAL A 16 29.38 22.75 21.40
C VAL A 16 27.96 23.19 21.04
N MET A 17 27.78 23.96 19.98
CA MET A 17 26.52 24.05 19.28
C MET A 17 26.29 22.67 18.67
N ALA A 18 25.76 21.77 19.47
CA ALA A 18 25.13 20.57 18.94
C ALA A 18 24.10 21.08 17.93
N THR A 19 24.41 20.93 16.65
CA THR A 19 23.43 21.14 15.58
C THR A 19 22.32 20.14 15.86
N ALA A 20 21.27 20.59 16.55
CA ALA A 20 20.05 19.84 16.68
C ALA A 20 19.54 19.67 15.25
N SER A 21 19.85 18.52 14.64
CA SER A 21 19.27 18.15 13.36
C SER A 21 17.77 18.11 13.59
N ALA A 22 17.03 19.00 12.96
CA ALA A 22 15.59 19.04 13.10
C ALA A 22 15.02 17.65 12.77
N GLN A 23 14.22 17.10 13.67
CA GLN A 23 13.54 15.83 13.46
C GLN A 23 12.55 15.99 12.30
N VAL A 24 12.62 15.09 11.32
CA VAL A 24 11.67 15.00 10.20
C VAL A 24 10.63 13.98 10.53
N THR A 25 9.36 14.36 10.49
CA THR A 25 8.23 13.43 10.59
C THR A 25 7.64 13.21 9.20
N MET A 26 7.56 11.94 8.80
CA MET A 26 6.99 11.51 7.53
C MET A 26 5.65 10.83 7.79
N ARG A 27 4.57 11.32 7.18
CA ARG A 27 3.25 10.69 7.26
C ARG A 27 3.17 9.59 6.21
N ASN A 28 2.81 8.40 6.64
CA ASN A 28 2.59 7.24 5.77
C ASN A 28 1.14 6.78 5.87
N SER A 29 0.42 6.75 4.76
CA SER A 29 -0.93 6.21 4.68
C SER A 29 -0.93 4.76 4.25
N ILE A 30 -1.90 4.01 4.77
CA ILE A 30 -2.20 2.64 4.38
C ILE A 30 -3.70 2.38 4.52
N SER A 31 -4.27 1.65 3.55
CA SER A 31 -5.73 1.42 3.50
C SER A 31 -6.21 0.32 4.43
N VAL A 32 -5.33 -0.57 4.89
CA VAL A 32 -5.67 -1.67 5.83
C VAL A 32 -5.41 -1.28 7.28
N GLY A 33 -5.98 -2.05 8.21
CA GLY A 33 -5.80 -1.83 9.65
C GLY A 33 -4.39 -2.17 10.14
N GLN A 34 -4.04 -1.62 11.32
CA GLN A 34 -2.74 -1.87 11.96
C GLN A 34 -2.46 -3.36 12.23
N ASN A 35 -3.49 -4.12 12.59
CA ASN A 35 -3.39 -5.56 12.89
C ASN A 35 -3.30 -6.45 11.62
N SER A 36 -3.11 -5.86 10.45
CA SER A 36 -2.83 -6.59 9.22
C SER A 36 -1.34 -6.88 9.07
N HIS A 37 -0.98 -7.89 8.26
CA HIS A 37 0.43 -8.18 7.95
C HIS A 37 1.16 -6.96 7.34
N GLN A 38 0.45 -6.14 6.56
CA GLN A 38 0.99 -4.90 6.01
C GLN A 38 1.17 -3.84 7.10
N GLY A 39 0.21 -3.72 8.03
CA GLY A 39 0.32 -2.82 9.18
C GLY A 39 1.54 -3.15 10.06
N GLU A 40 1.76 -4.43 10.36
CA GLU A 40 2.93 -4.90 11.11
C GLU A 40 4.25 -4.61 10.36
N ALA A 41 4.25 -4.76 9.03
CA ALA A 41 5.43 -4.49 8.21
C ALA A 41 5.81 -3.00 8.25
N ILE A 42 4.84 -2.08 8.10
CA ILE A 42 5.14 -0.64 8.16
C ILE A 42 5.48 -0.17 9.57
N ASP A 43 4.95 -0.80 10.63
CA ASP A 43 5.37 -0.52 12.01
C ASP A 43 6.82 -0.94 12.24
N THR A 44 7.21 -2.07 11.67
CA THR A 44 8.60 -2.52 11.70
C THR A 44 9.52 -1.55 10.95
N LEU A 45 9.11 -1.11 9.74
CA LEU A 45 9.82 -0.10 8.97
C LEU A 45 10.00 1.19 9.78
N SER A 46 8.94 1.68 10.42
CA SER A 46 8.96 2.92 11.20
C SER A 46 9.95 2.82 12.35
N LYS A 47 9.96 1.71 13.09
CA LYS A 47 10.90 1.44 14.18
C LYS A 47 12.35 1.37 13.70
N GLU A 48 12.59 0.69 12.58
CA GLU A 48 13.93 0.54 12.01
C GLU A 48 14.47 1.88 11.47
N VAL A 49 13.62 2.70 10.84
CA VAL A 49 14.01 4.03 10.37
C VAL A 49 14.35 4.95 11.55
N ASP A 50 13.52 4.99 12.58
CA ASP A 50 13.78 5.77 13.80
C ASP A 50 15.14 5.38 14.41
N LYS A 51 15.35 4.07 14.60
CA LYS A 51 16.59 3.51 15.16
C LYS A 51 17.82 3.84 14.29
N ARG A 52 17.77 3.57 12.99
CA ARG A 52 18.90 3.77 12.06
C ARG A 52 19.25 5.23 11.82
N THR A 53 18.30 6.12 12.03
CA THR A 53 18.52 7.57 11.91
C THR A 53 18.80 8.25 13.25
N ASN A 54 18.90 7.50 14.35
CA ASN A 54 19.03 8.02 15.71
C ASN A 54 17.96 9.07 16.04
N GLY A 55 16.70 8.78 15.68
CA GLY A 55 15.57 9.66 15.94
C GLY A 55 15.42 10.85 14.99
N ARG A 56 16.29 11.00 13.97
CA ARG A 56 16.20 12.13 13.02
C ARG A 56 15.00 12.03 12.09
N ILE A 57 14.59 10.80 11.72
CA ILE A 57 13.42 10.56 10.88
C ILE A 57 12.44 9.71 11.67
N LYS A 58 11.20 10.16 11.76
CA LYS A 58 10.08 9.41 12.32
C LYS A 58 9.02 9.21 11.26
N ILE A 59 8.53 7.98 11.13
CA ILE A 59 7.39 7.67 10.26
C ILE A 59 6.16 7.54 11.16
N GLN A 60 5.16 8.35 10.87
CA GLN A 60 3.84 8.26 11.49
C GLN A 60 2.88 7.54 10.55
N ASN A 61 2.44 6.34 10.94
CA ASN A 61 1.54 5.53 10.14
C ASN A 61 0.08 5.90 10.41
N PHE A 62 -0.70 6.04 9.33
CA PHE A 62 -2.12 6.32 9.31
C PHE A 62 -2.83 5.14 8.65
N TYR A 63 -3.58 4.37 9.45
CA TYR A 63 -4.22 3.12 9.06
C TYR A 63 -5.65 3.31 8.58
N SER A 64 -6.20 2.25 7.99
CA SER A 64 -7.61 2.13 7.60
C SER A 64 -8.10 3.25 6.69
N GLY A 65 -7.21 3.78 5.85
CA GLY A 65 -7.55 4.85 4.92
C GLY A 65 -7.89 6.19 5.58
N SER A 66 -7.39 6.45 6.80
CA SER A 66 -7.69 7.68 7.54
C SER A 66 -7.16 8.97 6.89
N LEU A 67 -6.22 8.86 5.94
CA LEU A 67 -5.77 9.96 5.09
C LEU A 67 -6.33 9.86 3.65
N GLY A 68 -7.34 9.04 3.42
CA GLY A 68 -7.92 8.76 2.11
C GLY A 68 -7.61 7.36 1.60
N GLY A 69 -8.17 7.02 0.42
CA GLY A 69 -7.91 5.76 -0.26
C GLY A 69 -6.50 5.69 -0.87
N GLU A 70 -6.15 4.54 -1.45
CA GLU A 70 -4.82 4.34 -2.03
C GLU A 70 -4.51 5.32 -3.17
N ARG A 71 -5.48 5.57 -4.05
CA ARG A 71 -5.32 6.53 -5.15
C ARG A 71 -5.06 7.95 -4.65
N GLU A 72 -5.87 8.41 -3.69
CA GLU A 72 -5.73 9.74 -3.07
C GLU A 72 -4.38 9.88 -2.35
N SER A 73 -3.92 8.80 -1.71
CA SER A 73 -2.62 8.76 -1.04
C SER A 73 -1.46 8.86 -2.03
N ILE A 74 -1.54 8.15 -3.17
CA ILE A 74 -0.53 8.25 -4.24
C ILE A 74 -0.51 9.68 -4.80
N GLU A 75 -1.67 10.27 -5.08
CA GLU A 75 -1.78 11.64 -5.55
C GLU A 75 -1.19 12.64 -4.55
N SER A 76 -1.47 12.47 -3.26
CA SER A 76 -0.95 13.32 -2.19
C SER A 76 0.59 13.27 -2.10
N VAL A 77 1.19 12.07 -2.31
CA VAL A 77 2.65 11.93 -2.39
C VAL A 77 3.18 12.62 -3.63
N GLN A 78 2.54 12.47 -4.78
CA GLN A 78 2.95 13.12 -6.03
C GLN A 78 2.93 14.66 -5.92
N LEU A 79 1.92 15.20 -5.24
CA LEU A 79 1.77 16.63 -5.00
C LEU A 79 2.66 17.16 -3.85
N GLY A 80 3.36 16.28 -3.12
CA GLY A 80 4.19 16.64 -1.98
C GLY A 80 3.43 17.07 -0.73
N THR A 81 2.13 16.79 -0.67
CA THR A 81 1.29 17.07 0.52
C THR A 81 1.32 15.94 1.55
N GLN A 82 1.91 14.81 1.20
CA GLN A 82 2.17 13.65 2.05
C GLN A 82 3.53 13.05 1.69
N GLU A 83 4.26 12.53 2.67
CA GLU A 83 5.64 12.10 2.48
C GLU A 83 5.75 10.66 1.98
N LEU A 84 4.88 9.75 2.45
CA LEU A 84 4.91 8.32 2.15
C LEU A 84 3.51 7.76 1.91
N ALA A 85 3.41 6.76 1.06
CA ALA A 85 2.21 5.93 0.92
C ALA A 85 2.62 4.46 0.79
N THR A 86 1.90 3.59 1.49
CA THR A 86 1.97 2.14 1.34
C THR A 86 0.68 1.69 0.67
N THR A 87 0.79 1.25 -0.58
CA THR A 87 -0.38 0.94 -1.42
C THR A 87 -0.23 -0.42 -2.08
N SER A 88 -1.36 -1.02 -2.49
CA SER A 88 -1.32 -2.11 -3.47
C SER A 88 -0.89 -1.59 -4.85
N THR A 89 -0.55 -2.50 -5.76
CA THR A 89 -0.28 -2.16 -7.16
C THR A 89 -1.51 -1.63 -7.89
N GLY A 90 -2.71 -1.95 -7.41
CA GLY A 90 -3.98 -1.69 -8.07
C GLY A 90 -4.14 -0.27 -8.64
N PRO A 91 -4.12 0.81 -7.86
CA PRO A 91 -4.29 2.16 -8.39
C PRO A 91 -3.02 2.74 -9.02
N VAL A 92 -1.84 2.13 -8.83
CA VAL A 92 -0.54 2.62 -9.32
C VAL A 92 -0.52 2.86 -10.84
N PRO A 93 -1.12 2.02 -11.70
CA PRO A 93 -1.12 2.22 -13.16
C PRO A 93 -1.75 3.54 -13.65
N ASN A 94 -2.55 4.20 -12.81
CA ASN A 94 -3.10 5.52 -13.14
C ASN A 94 -2.04 6.63 -13.08
N PHE A 95 -0.92 6.38 -12.41
CA PHE A 95 0.21 7.30 -12.23
C PHE A 95 1.47 6.82 -12.96
N VAL A 96 1.75 5.51 -12.86
CA VAL A 96 2.89 4.83 -13.47
C VAL A 96 2.36 3.71 -14.37
N PRO A 97 2.09 4.00 -15.65
CA PRO A 97 1.43 3.05 -16.57
C PRO A 97 2.16 1.73 -16.74
N GLU A 98 3.47 1.71 -16.59
CA GLU A 98 4.32 0.53 -16.70
C GLU A 98 3.98 -0.53 -15.65
N ALA A 99 3.47 -0.11 -14.49
CA ALA A 99 3.06 -1.03 -13.41
C ALA A 99 1.85 -1.90 -13.76
N ARG A 100 1.13 -1.62 -14.85
CA ARG A 100 -0.01 -2.43 -15.33
C ARG A 100 0.30 -3.91 -15.50
N ILE A 101 1.55 -4.21 -15.81
CA ILE A 101 1.96 -5.59 -16.04
C ILE A 101 1.74 -6.47 -14.79
N LEU A 102 1.88 -5.91 -13.60
CA LEU A 102 1.76 -6.64 -12.35
C LEU A 102 0.34 -7.12 -12.04
N ASP A 103 -0.66 -6.46 -12.63
CA ASP A 103 -2.08 -6.74 -12.38
C ASP A 103 -2.71 -7.64 -13.46
N VAL A 104 -1.91 -8.15 -14.40
CA VAL A 104 -2.37 -9.11 -15.41
C VAL A 104 -2.68 -10.44 -14.71
N PRO A 105 -3.91 -10.96 -14.84
CA PRO A 105 -4.27 -12.24 -14.23
C PRO A 105 -3.35 -13.38 -14.65
N PHE A 106 -3.00 -14.24 -13.69
CA PHE A 106 -2.16 -15.43 -13.88
C PHE A 106 -0.76 -15.16 -14.44
N LEU A 107 -0.25 -13.93 -14.30
CA LEU A 107 1.10 -13.55 -14.74
C LEU A 107 2.18 -14.38 -14.03
N PHE A 108 2.04 -14.55 -12.73
CA PHE A 108 2.99 -15.31 -11.92
C PHE A 108 2.49 -16.74 -11.69
N ARG A 109 3.40 -17.72 -11.84
CA ARG A 109 3.09 -19.15 -11.61
C ARG A 109 2.80 -19.44 -10.15
N ASP A 110 3.56 -18.80 -9.26
CA ASP A 110 3.49 -18.97 -7.82
C ASP A 110 4.17 -17.79 -7.11
N LYS A 111 4.11 -17.76 -5.79
CA LYS A 111 4.74 -16.72 -4.97
C LYS A 111 6.26 -16.66 -5.12
N ALA A 112 6.92 -17.80 -5.27
CA ALA A 112 8.38 -17.85 -5.42
C ALA A 112 8.81 -17.21 -6.74
N HIS A 113 8.06 -17.45 -7.82
CA HIS A 113 8.27 -16.80 -9.11
C HIS A 113 8.04 -15.28 -9.01
N ALA A 114 6.95 -14.84 -8.39
CA ALA A 114 6.66 -13.42 -8.20
C ALA A 114 7.78 -12.70 -7.43
N ARG A 115 8.22 -13.28 -6.32
CA ARG A 115 9.32 -12.73 -5.52
C ARG A 115 10.65 -12.68 -6.32
N ALA A 116 10.99 -13.74 -7.02
CA ALA A 116 12.21 -13.77 -7.84
C ALA A 116 12.22 -12.70 -8.94
N VAL A 117 11.05 -12.41 -9.54
CA VAL A 117 10.89 -11.34 -10.53
C VAL A 117 10.96 -9.95 -9.89
N LEU A 118 10.23 -9.73 -8.82
CA LEU A 118 10.09 -8.40 -8.20
C LEU A 118 11.33 -8.00 -7.39
N ASP A 119 12.00 -8.94 -6.73
CA ASP A 119 13.25 -8.69 -6.03
C ASP A 119 14.45 -8.64 -6.99
N GLY A 120 14.27 -9.15 -8.20
CA GLY A 120 15.28 -9.21 -9.25
C GLY A 120 15.36 -7.95 -10.13
N PRO A 121 16.18 -8.03 -11.21
CA PRO A 121 16.42 -6.88 -12.10
C PRO A 121 15.16 -6.29 -12.72
N ILE A 122 14.17 -7.12 -13.06
CA ILE A 122 12.89 -6.67 -13.64
C ILE A 122 12.13 -5.79 -12.64
N GLY A 123 12.01 -6.23 -11.39
CA GLY A 123 11.35 -5.43 -10.35
C GLY A 123 12.09 -4.13 -10.05
N GLN A 124 13.43 -4.15 -10.04
CA GLN A 124 14.25 -2.95 -9.85
C GLN A 124 14.10 -1.97 -11.03
N GLU A 125 14.07 -2.47 -12.27
CA GLU A 125 13.79 -1.63 -13.44
C GLU A 125 12.40 -0.99 -13.31
N LEU A 126 11.38 -1.76 -12.92
CA LEU A 126 10.03 -1.23 -12.75
C LEU A 126 9.95 -0.16 -11.65
N LEU A 127 10.64 -0.33 -10.51
CA LEU A 127 10.74 0.71 -9.48
C LEU A 127 11.36 2.00 -10.03
N SER A 128 12.35 1.91 -10.92
CA SER A 128 12.98 3.09 -11.51
C SER A 128 12.04 3.94 -12.40
N LYS A 129 10.95 3.34 -12.93
CA LYS A 129 9.96 4.08 -13.74
C LYS A 129 9.18 5.11 -12.92
N PHE A 130 9.12 4.94 -11.61
CA PHE A 130 8.44 5.85 -10.71
C PHE A 130 9.13 7.21 -10.61
N ASP A 131 10.47 7.27 -10.74
CA ASP A 131 11.25 8.52 -10.62
C ASP A 131 10.79 9.56 -11.66
N ALA A 132 10.51 9.13 -12.89
CA ALA A 132 10.03 10.02 -13.97
C ALA A 132 8.60 10.55 -13.75
N LYS A 133 7.87 10.00 -12.76
CA LYS A 133 6.50 10.38 -12.42
C LYS A 133 6.40 11.18 -11.12
N GLY A 134 7.53 11.59 -10.55
CA GLY A 134 7.59 12.37 -9.31
C GLY A 134 7.53 11.54 -8.03
N PHE A 135 7.79 10.25 -8.12
CA PHE A 135 7.84 9.34 -6.97
C PHE A 135 9.23 8.77 -6.74
N LYS A 136 9.53 8.44 -5.51
CA LYS A 136 10.64 7.55 -5.16
C LYS A 136 10.07 6.25 -4.64
N ALA A 137 9.97 5.23 -5.49
CA ALA A 137 9.60 3.90 -5.05
C ALA A 137 10.74 3.30 -4.22
N LEU A 138 10.42 2.77 -3.04
CA LEU A 138 11.41 2.31 -2.07
C LEU A 138 11.62 0.79 -2.17
N ALA A 139 10.54 0.03 -2.22
CA ALA A 139 10.58 -1.43 -2.26
C ALA A 139 9.24 -2.00 -2.70
N TRP A 140 9.26 -3.26 -3.12
CA TRP A 140 8.07 -4.10 -3.23
C TRP A 140 7.76 -4.75 -1.88
N GLY A 141 6.47 -4.87 -1.55
CA GLY A 141 5.98 -5.63 -0.42
C GLY A 141 4.96 -6.67 -0.86
N GLU A 142 4.96 -7.85 -0.25
CA GLU A 142 3.99 -8.88 -0.59
C GLU A 142 2.61 -8.54 -0.01
N ASN A 143 1.62 -8.37 -0.88
CA ASN A 143 0.21 -8.29 -0.49
C ASN A 143 -0.41 -9.70 -0.36
N GLY A 144 -0.10 -10.57 -1.30
CA GLY A 144 -0.54 -11.96 -1.36
C GLY A 144 -1.39 -12.26 -2.59
N VAL A 145 -1.64 -13.55 -2.79
CA VAL A 145 -2.47 -14.05 -3.89
C VAL A 145 -3.94 -13.75 -3.63
N ARG A 146 -4.62 -13.20 -4.63
CA ARG A 146 -5.99 -12.70 -4.54
C ARG A 146 -7.01 -13.78 -4.89
N HIS A 147 -8.12 -13.76 -4.16
CA HIS A 147 -9.24 -14.68 -4.27
C HIS A 147 -10.56 -13.91 -4.26
N MET A 148 -11.61 -14.48 -4.82
CA MET A 148 -12.92 -13.85 -4.93
C MET A 148 -13.84 -14.25 -3.79
N THR A 149 -14.62 -13.30 -3.25
CA THR A 149 -15.75 -13.57 -2.36
C THR A 149 -17.02 -12.97 -2.92
N ASN A 150 -18.19 -13.58 -2.61
CA ASN A 150 -19.48 -13.00 -2.92
C ASN A 150 -20.58 -13.50 -1.97
N SER A 151 -21.74 -12.82 -1.95
CA SER A 151 -22.89 -13.20 -1.11
C SER A 151 -24.04 -13.83 -1.88
N LYS A 152 -23.90 -14.09 -3.20
CA LYS A 152 -24.99 -14.56 -4.05
C LYS A 152 -25.00 -16.07 -4.26
N ARG A 153 -23.87 -16.66 -4.64
CA ARG A 153 -23.76 -18.08 -5.02
C ARG A 153 -22.35 -18.60 -4.95
N ALA A 154 -22.21 -19.90 -4.82
CA ALA A 154 -20.94 -20.57 -5.04
C ALA A 154 -20.49 -20.35 -6.49
N VAL A 155 -19.17 -20.22 -6.67
CA VAL A 155 -18.52 -20.08 -7.97
C VAL A 155 -17.61 -21.30 -8.14
N ASN A 156 -17.98 -22.23 -9.01
CA ASN A 156 -17.24 -23.46 -9.28
C ASN A 156 -16.55 -23.41 -10.66
N GLU A 157 -17.08 -22.62 -11.58
CA GLU A 157 -16.52 -22.41 -12.92
C GLU A 157 -16.63 -20.93 -13.32
N PRO A 158 -15.87 -20.47 -14.33
CA PRO A 158 -15.91 -19.07 -14.76
C PRO A 158 -17.30 -18.56 -15.17
N GLY A 159 -18.16 -19.42 -15.69
CA GLY A 159 -19.54 -19.10 -16.05
C GLY A 159 -20.39 -18.59 -14.88
N ASP A 160 -20.10 -19.06 -13.67
CA ASP A 160 -20.82 -18.66 -12.45
C ASP A 160 -20.56 -17.20 -12.05
N LEU A 161 -19.50 -16.60 -12.57
CA LEU A 161 -19.17 -15.18 -12.31
C LEU A 161 -20.07 -14.21 -13.08
N LYS A 162 -20.72 -14.68 -14.16
CA LYS A 162 -21.50 -13.81 -15.03
C LYS A 162 -22.63 -13.09 -14.27
N GLY A 163 -22.66 -11.76 -14.41
CA GLY A 163 -23.66 -10.89 -13.82
C GLY A 163 -23.46 -10.59 -12.33
N LEU A 164 -22.46 -11.16 -11.65
CA LEU A 164 -22.10 -10.72 -10.31
C LEU A 164 -21.60 -9.27 -10.34
N LYS A 165 -22.11 -8.44 -9.44
CA LYS A 165 -21.61 -7.08 -9.22
C LYS A 165 -20.43 -7.17 -8.27
N MET A 166 -19.22 -7.03 -8.83
CA MET A 166 -18.00 -7.15 -8.03
C MET A 166 -17.32 -5.80 -7.88
N ARG A 167 -16.98 -5.45 -6.66
CA ARG A 167 -16.04 -4.36 -6.43
C ARG A 167 -14.68 -4.72 -7.01
N THR A 168 -14.07 -3.78 -7.69
CA THR A 168 -12.69 -3.86 -8.14
C THR A 168 -11.88 -2.72 -7.54
N MET A 169 -10.56 -2.86 -7.56
CA MET A 169 -9.70 -1.70 -7.40
C MET A 169 -9.88 -0.73 -8.58
N GLU A 170 -9.49 0.50 -8.43
CA GLU A 170 -9.47 1.53 -9.48
C GLU A 170 -8.34 1.24 -10.49
N ASN A 171 -8.46 0.08 -11.14
CA ASN A 171 -7.45 -0.51 -12.02
C ASN A 171 -8.06 -0.90 -13.37
N PRO A 172 -7.59 -0.32 -14.47
CA PRO A 172 -8.15 -0.61 -15.79
C PRO A 172 -7.93 -2.04 -16.25
N VAL A 173 -6.85 -2.70 -15.81
CA VAL A 173 -6.56 -4.11 -16.15
C VAL A 173 -7.56 -5.04 -15.47
N HIS A 174 -7.79 -4.84 -14.17
CA HIS A 174 -8.80 -5.63 -13.42
C HIS A 174 -10.20 -5.43 -14.01
N VAL A 175 -10.57 -4.18 -14.31
CA VAL A 175 -11.87 -3.86 -14.92
C VAL A 175 -12.03 -4.60 -16.26
N ALA A 176 -11.02 -4.58 -17.12
CA ALA A 176 -11.07 -5.24 -18.41
C ALA A 176 -11.13 -6.77 -18.27
N ALA A 177 -10.26 -7.34 -17.43
CA ALA A 177 -10.19 -8.77 -17.20
C ALA A 177 -11.51 -9.32 -16.63
N TYR A 178 -12.08 -8.65 -15.62
CA TYR A 178 -13.30 -9.16 -14.98
C TYR A 178 -14.53 -8.95 -15.88
N LYS A 179 -14.59 -7.88 -16.65
CA LYS A 179 -15.64 -7.72 -17.68
C LYS A 179 -15.61 -8.82 -18.72
N SER A 180 -14.44 -9.33 -19.09
CA SER A 180 -14.33 -10.45 -20.04
C SER A 180 -14.94 -11.75 -19.51
N LEU A 181 -15.04 -11.90 -18.19
CA LEU A 181 -15.73 -12.99 -17.50
C LEU A 181 -17.23 -12.73 -17.29
N GLY A 182 -17.76 -11.63 -17.82
CA GLY A 182 -19.16 -11.25 -17.66
C GLY A 182 -19.50 -10.64 -16.28
N ILE A 183 -18.50 -10.28 -15.50
CA ILE A 183 -18.66 -9.61 -14.20
C ILE A 183 -19.07 -8.14 -14.44
N VAL A 184 -20.01 -7.64 -13.64
CA VAL A 184 -20.34 -6.22 -13.56
C VAL A 184 -19.39 -5.56 -12.56
N THR A 185 -18.39 -4.86 -13.07
CA THR A 185 -17.33 -4.26 -12.25
C THR A 185 -17.73 -2.90 -11.68
N THR A 186 -17.42 -2.67 -10.41
CA THR A 186 -17.63 -1.39 -9.71
C THR A 186 -16.29 -0.96 -9.09
N PRO A 187 -15.49 -0.13 -9.77
CA PRO A 187 -14.28 0.43 -9.18
C PRO A 187 -14.63 1.28 -7.95
N MET A 188 -13.91 1.04 -6.85
CA MET A 188 -14.22 1.67 -5.57
C MET A 188 -12.98 1.68 -4.67
N ALA A 189 -12.75 2.77 -3.92
CA ALA A 189 -11.70 2.87 -2.94
C ALA A 189 -11.87 1.83 -1.82
N PHE A 190 -10.76 1.31 -1.27
CA PHE A 190 -10.80 0.22 -0.30
C PHE A 190 -11.59 0.54 0.98
N PRO A 191 -11.53 1.75 1.56
CA PRO A 191 -12.29 2.07 2.78
C PRO A 191 -13.82 1.96 2.64
N GLU A 192 -14.34 2.02 1.42
CA GLU A 192 -15.78 1.96 1.14
C GLU A 192 -16.31 0.51 1.02
N VAL A 193 -15.40 -0.47 0.84
CA VAL A 193 -15.76 -1.84 0.42
C VAL A 193 -16.62 -2.55 1.45
N PHE A 194 -16.27 -2.49 2.74
CA PHE A 194 -17.04 -3.18 3.78
C PHE A 194 -18.50 -2.73 3.80
N THR A 195 -18.72 -1.43 3.76
CA THR A 195 -20.08 -0.85 3.74
C THR A 195 -20.84 -1.23 2.48
N ALA A 196 -20.18 -1.20 1.32
CA ALA A 196 -20.80 -1.58 0.05
C ALA A 196 -21.20 -3.06 0.02
N LEU A 197 -20.38 -3.95 0.58
CA LEU A 197 -20.69 -5.38 0.74
C LEU A 197 -21.85 -5.58 1.73
N GLN A 198 -21.82 -4.90 2.86
CA GLN A 198 -22.85 -4.99 3.90
C GLN A 198 -24.22 -4.51 3.40
N GLN A 199 -24.25 -3.45 2.63
CA GLN A 199 -25.46 -2.88 2.05
C GLN A 199 -25.93 -3.63 0.78
N GLY A 200 -25.12 -4.54 0.23
CA GLY A 200 -25.41 -5.25 -1.01
C GLY A 200 -25.37 -4.37 -2.27
N THR A 201 -24.70 -3.22 -2.20
CA THR A 201 -24.42 -2.37 -3.38
C THR A 201 -23.58 -3.11 -4.40
N VAL A 202 -22.63 -3.92 -3.89
CA VAL A 202 -21.90 -4.91 -4.65
C VAL A 202 -22.15 -6.30 -4.05
N ASP A 203 -22.08 -7.34 -4.88
CA ASP A 203 -22.30 -8.73 -4.46
C ASP A 203 -21.03 -9.34 -3.86
N GLY A 204 -19.85 -8.82 -4.27
CA GLY A 204 -18.59 -9.38 -3.85
C GLY A 204 -17.40 -8.48 -4.12
N GLN A 205 -16.24 -9.00 -3.79
CA GLN A 205 -14.93 -8.36 -3.94
C GLN A 205 -13.85 -9.42 -4.18
N GLU A 206 -12.61 -9.01 -4.37
CA GLU A 206 -11.46 -9.89 -4.45
C GLU A 206 -10.27 -9.27 -3.70
N ASN A 207 -9.58 -10.09 -2.93
CA ASN A 207 -8.40 -9.72 -2.14
C ASN A 207 -7.64 -10.98 -1.70
N PRO A 208 -6.41 -10.84 -1.18
CA PRO A 208 -5.75 -11.92 -0.44
C PRO A 208 -6.53 -12.33 0.82
N LEU A 209 -6.43 -13.60 1.21
CA LEU A 209 -7.13 -14.12 2.39
C LEU A 209 -6.79 -13.32 3.66
N SER A 210 -5.53 -12.91 3.81
CA SER A 210 -5.11 -12.09 4.94
C SER A 210 -5.84 -10.74 5.02
N VAL A 211 -6.08 -10.10 3.87
CA VAL A 211 -6.84 -8.85 3.79
C VAL A 211 -8.33 -9.09 4.04
N ILE A 212 -8.90 -10.17 3.47
CA ILE A 212 -10.30 -10.54 3.71
C ILE A 212 -10.57 -10.69 5.21
N MET A 213 -9.71 -11.41 5.91
CA MET A 213 -9.84 -11.63 7.36
C MET A 213 -9.59 -10.35 8.18
N ALA A 214 -8.49 -9.64 7.89
CA ALA A 214 -8.16 -8.40 8.62
C ALA A 214 -9.19 -7.28 8.45
N SER A 215 -9.97 -7.33 7.35
CA SER A 215 -11.04 -6.36 7.06
C SER A 215 -12.44 -6.88 7.39
N ASN A 216 -12.55 -8.03 8.06
CA ASN A 216 -13.80 -8.67 8.46
C ASN A 216 -14.79 -8.91 7.30
N PHE A 217 -14.30 -9.11 6.07
CA PHE A 217 -15.18 -9.35 4.93
C PHE A 217 -15.92 -10.70 5.04
N ASP A 218 -15.38 -11.65 5.80
CA ASP A 218 -16.04 -12.91 6.16
C ASP A 218 -17.39 -12.70 6.87
N GLN A 219 -17.57 -11.58 7.58
CA GLN A 219 -18.84 -11.25 8.24
C GLN A 219 -19.94 -10.82 7.27
N VAL A 220 -19.58 -10.34 6.07
CA VAL A 220 -20.49 -9.78 5.07
C VAL A 220 -20.46 -10.54 3.74
N GLN A 221 -19.70 -11.64 3.65
CA GLN A 221 -19.58 -12.48 2.45
C GLN A 221 -19.88 -13.95 2.80
N LYS A 222 -20.59 -14.64 1.93
CA LYS A 222 -21.07 -16.02 2.17
C LYS A 222 -20.26 -17.09 1.46
N HIS A 223 -19.61 -16.74 0.36
CA HIS A 223 -18.89 -17.67 -0.51
C HIS A 223 -17.47 -17.14 -0.75
N LEU A 224 -16.51 -18.03 -0.64
CA LEU A 224 -15.10 -17.81 -1.01
C LEU A 224 -14.73 -18.77 -2.13
N THR A 225 -14.12 -18.25 -3.18
CA THR A 225 -13.56 -19.05 -4.28
C THR A 225 -12.06 -18.78 -4.38
N LEU A 226 -11.27 -19.83 -4.22
CA LEU A 226 -9.80 -19.74 -4.25
C LEU A 226 -9.31 -19.66 -5.71
N THR A 227 -9.55 -18.52 -6.33
CA THR A 227 -9.24 -18.29 -7.75
C THR A 227 -7.75 -18.13 -8.04
N GLY A 228 -6.98 -17.55 -7.11
CA GLY A 228 -5.54 -17.34 -7.28
C GLY A 228 -5.19 -16.52 -8.52
N HIS A 229 -6.03 -15.59 -8.91
CA HIS A 229 -6.01 -14.97 -10.23
C HIS A 229 -5.03 -13.79 -10.37
N VAL A 230 -4.64 -13.14 -9.29
CA VAL A 230 -3.65 -12.04 -9.25
C VAL A 230 -2.79 -12.16 -8.00
N TYR A 231 -1.52 -11.75 -8.12
CA TYR A 231 -0.56 -11.72 -7.00
C TYR A 231 -0.33 -10.30 -6.51
#